data_71c072ba898aaabc86ecfa81edb2389e
#
_entry.id   71c072ba898aaabc86ecfa81edb2389e
#
_cell.length_a   1.000
_cell.length_b   1.000
_cell.length_c   1.000
_cell.angle_alpha   90.00
_cell.angle_beta   90.00
_cell.angle_gamma   90.00
#
_symmetry.space_group_name_H-M   'P 1'
#
loop_
_entity.id
_entity.type
_entity.pdbx_description
1 polymer ?
#
loop_
_entity_poly.entity_id
_entity_poly.type
_entity_poly.pdbx_seq_one_letter_code
_entity_poly.pdbx_strand_id
1 'polypeptide(L)'
;MDEDDAAAALRAALDQLAFATRSAAALSSTLDAVEGLRRVCRVLVPGLADWAAADLMDEDGAVERVCVSHCDPNTALTGLTGPLPPAPETPGGPLSRVLRGAGPLLLSAGRLPTAQEASDPLHTATTQPFARLGGDSAIVAPLRARRRVLGALTLVRGEGHPPWGEADVALVEDLTHRIALALDNARLYAETQAVAVRLQRSLLPDLPVVPGLRITARYSPALATAQIGGDWYDSFVLPESGDTTLIIGDVTGHDLHAAVTMSQIRNMLRGIACDRREPPGMILRRLDLAVDALYSHRTATCVYALLKGQEGGPYQLEWASAGHPPPLLVTADGDTTYLWEAHGLLLGVDPHAERPSACLPLPEGSTLLLYTDGLIERRGESMDHGMTRLRQHAAALVDQDIDELSDELMNGLVAGAHDDIALLALRLPQSDEGVSP
;
A
#
# COMPACT_ATOMS: atom_id res chain seq x y z
N MET A 1 -22.97 -42.02 31.43
CA MET A 1 -22.77 -40.70 30.80
C MET A 1 -24.18 -40.16 30.57
N ASP A 2 -24.61 -39.33 31.50
CA ASP A 2 -25.99 -38.79 31.52
C ASP A 2 -26.24 -37.91 30.27
N GLU A 3 -27.49 -37.87 29.80
CA GLU A 3 -27.89 -36.97 28.66
C GLU A 3 -27.54 -35.49 28.96
N ASP A 4 -27.54 -35.10 30.21
CA ASP A 4 -27.13 -33.73 30.64
C ASP A 4 -25.62 -33.50 30.48
N ASP A 5 -24.77 -34.48 30.70
CA ASP A 5 -23.31 -34.39 30.47
C ASP A 5 -23.00 -34.27 28.97
N ALA A 6 -23.72 -35.02 28.13
CA ALA A 6 -23.55 -34.94 26.67
C ALA A 6 -24.06 -33.60 26.13
N ALA A 7 -25.16 -33.05 26.64
CA ALA A 7 -25.69 -31.77 26.27
C ALA A 7 -24.76 -30.60 26.71
N ALA A 8 -24.16 -30.69 27.86
CA ALA A 8 -23.18 -29.74 28.37
C ALA A 8 -21.90 -29.75 27.55
N ALA A 9 -21.37 -30.95 27.19
CA ALA A 9 -20.22 -31.08 26.31
C ALA A 9 -20.44 -30.54 24.89
N LEU A 10 -21.63 -30.77 24.34
CA LEU A 10 -22.02 -30.23 23.04
C LEU A 10 -22.11 -28.71 23.04
N ARG A 11 -22.73 -28.11 24.07
CA ARG A 11 -22.77 -26.65 24.22
C ARG A 11 -21.38 -26.05 24.31
N ALA A 12 -20.49 -26.62 25.15
CA ALA A 12 -19.12 -26.17 25.26
C ALA A 12 -18.37 -26.24 23.91
N ALA A 13 -18.57 -27.31 23.13
CA ALA A 13 -17.96 -27.45 21.82
C ALA A 13 -18.50 -26.42 20.80
N LEU A 14 -19.81 -26.12 20.83
CA LEU A 14 -20.43 -25.09 19.99
C LEU A 14 -19.94 -23.68 20.35
N ASP A 15 -19.81 -23.38 21.65
CA ASP A 15 -19.29 -22.11 22.15
C ASP A 15 -17.82 -21.93 21.73
N GLN A 16 -17.01 -22.99 21.81
CA GLN A 16 -15.62 -22.99 21.33
C GLN A 16 -15.52 -22.73 19.83
N LEU A 17 -16.38 -23.38 19.02
CA LEU A 17 -16.40 -23.18 17.56
C LEU A 17 -16.83 -21.77 17.19
N ALA A 18 -17.87 -21.26 17.82
CA ALA A 18 -18.35 -19.89 17.63
C ALA A 18 -17.28 -18.85 18.02
N PHE A 19 -16.52 -19.15 19.06
CA PHE A 19 -15.44 -18.30 19.54
C PHE A 19 -14.24 -18.30 18.59
N ALA A 20 -13.80 -19.47 18.14
CA ALA A 20 -12.73 -19.61 17.13
C ALA A 20 -13.09 -18.88 15.83
N THR A 21 -14.35 -18.99 15.39
CA THR A 21 -14.84 -18.30 14.18
C THR A 21 -14.83 -16.79 14.34
N ARG A 22 -15.27 -16.24 15.49
CA ARG A 22 -15.24 -14.79 15.75
C ARG A 22 -13.81 -14.25 15.82
N SER A 23 -12.89 -15.00 16.45
CA SER A 23 -11.47 -14.62 16.52
C SER A 23 -10.80 -14.61 15.16
N ALA A 24 -11.10 -15.62 14.31
CA ALA A 24 -10.62 -15.67 12.93
C ALA A 24 -11.18 -14.51 12.08
N ALA A 25 -12.47 -14.19 12.24
CA ALA A 25 -13.08 -13.06 11.54
C ALA A 25 -12.48 -11.71 11.98
N ALA A 26 -12.18 -11.54 13.26
CA ALA A 26 -11.54 -10.34 13.79
C ALA A 26 -10.13 -10.13 13.20
N LEU A 27 -9.36 -11.21 12.99
CA LEU A 27 -8.04 -11.17 12.37
C LEU A 27 -8.13 -10.88 10.86
N SER A 28 -9.05 -11.52 10.15
CA SER A 28 -9.19 -11.36 8.69
C SER A 28 -9.81 -10.03 8.27
N SER A 29 -10.34 -9.26 9.21
CA SER A 29 -10.98 -7.95 8.93
C SER A 29 -9.99 -6.79 8.75
N THR A 30 -8.70 -7.02 8.93
CA THR A 30 -7.64 -6.01 8.75
C THR A 30 -6.36 -6.64 8.25
N LEU A 31 -5.60 -5.90 7.44
CA LEU A 31 -4.25 -6.27 7.00
C LEU A 31 -3.18 -5.85 8.02
N ASP A 32 -3.53 -5.03 9.00
CA ASP A 32 -2.64 -4.65 10.10
C ASP A 32 -2.64 -5.75 11.17
N ALA A 33 -1.50 -6.43 11.31
CA ALA A 33 -1.30 -7.52 12.26
C ALA A 33 -1.52 -7.07 13.72
N VAL A 34 -1.09 -5.86 14.07
CA VAL A 34 -1.22 -5.30 15.43
C VAL A 34 -2.68 -4.96 15.73
N GLU A 35 -3.37 -4.29 14.82
CA GLU A 35 -4.79 -4.00 15.00
C GLU A 35 -5.64 -5.27 14.99
N GLY A 36 -5.31 -6.25 14.15
CA GLY A 36 -5.93 -7.58 14.19
C GLY A 36 -5.80 -8.24 15.56
N LEU A 37 -4.61 -8.21 16.15
CA LEU A 37 -4.36 -8.77 17.46
C LEU A 37 -5.10 -8.01 18.57
N ARG A 38 -5.18 -6.67 18.50
CA ARG A 38 -6.01 -5.86 19.41
C ARG A 38 -7.48 -6.22 19.34
N ARG A 39 -8.01 -6.46 18.14
CA ARG A 39 -9.41 -6.92 17.95
C ARG A 39 -9.65 -8.28 18.54
N VAL A 40 -8.70 -9.21 18.35
CA VAL A 40 -8.76 -10.54 18.98
C VAL A 40 -8.78 -10.43 20.50
N CYS A 41 -7.89 -9.67 21.12
CA CYS A 41 -7.89 -9.48 22.56
C CYS A 41 -9.24 -8.97 23.10
N ARG A 42 -9.90 -8.05 22.37
CA ARG A 42 -11.25 -7.58 22.71
C ARG A 42 -12.35 -8.64 22.54
N VAL A 43 -12.16 -9.61 21.65
CA VAL A 43 -13.09 -10.74 21.49
C VAL A 43 -12.86 -11.79 22.59
N LEU A 44 -11.59 -12.03 23.00
CA LEU A 44 -11.22 -12.96 24.03
C LEU A 44 -11.70 -12.53 25.41
N VAL A 45 -11.78 -11.22 25.63
CA VAL A 45 -12.24 -10.60 26.88
C VAL A 45 -13.57 -9.92 26.62
N PRO A 46 -14.64 -10.19 27.39
CA PRO A 46 -14.72 -11.02 28.61
C PRO A 46 -15.04 -12.51 28.35
N GLY A 47 -15.14 -12.95 27.11
CA GLY A 47 -15.68 -14.27 26.78
C GLY A 47 -14.88 -15.48 27.32
N LEU A 48 -13.57 -15.34 27.45
CA LEU A 48 -12.67 -16.44 27.83
C LEU A 48 -11.79 -16.10 29.04
N ALA A 49 -11.49 -14.83 29.24
CA ALA A 49 -10.62 -14.34 30.30
C ALA A 49 -11.14 -13.02 30.88
N ASP A 50 -10.72 -12.66 32.09
CA ASP A 50 -11.05 -11.35 32.68
C ASP A 50 -10.14 -10.27 32.16
N TRP A 51 -8.90 -10.60 31.83
CA TRP A 51 -8.04 -9.73 31.04
C TRP A 51 -7.05 -10.53 30.19
N ALA A 52 -6.53 -9.89 29.16
CA ALA A 52 -5.55 -10.45 28.23
C ALA A 52 -4.47 -9.43 27.90
N ALA A 53 -3.24 -9.92 27.67
CA ALA A 53 -2.15 -9.15 27.12
C ALA A 53 -1.53 -9.87 25.93
N ALA A 54 -1.17 -9.12 24.89
CA ALA A 54 -0.48 -9.64 23.72
C ALA A 54 0.87 -8.93 23.57
N ASP A 55 1.92 -9.73 23.52
CA ASP A 55 3.30 -9.30 23.35
C ASP A 55 3.82 -9.82 22.01
N LEU A 56 4.31 -8.95 21.14
CA LEU A 56 4.93 -9.32 19.85
C LEU A 56 6.45 -9.20 19.94
N MET A 57 7.13 -10.05 19.21
CA MET A 57 8.60 -10.05 19.10
C MET A 57 8.98 -9.83 17.64
N ASP A 58 9.85 -8.85 17.39
CA ASP A 58 10.38 -8.58 16.06
C ASP A 58 11.52 -9.54 15.67
N GLU A 59 12.14 -9.28 14.50
CA GLU A 59 13.24 -10.10 14.00
C GLU A 59 14.52 -9.94 14.80
N ASP A 60 14.73 -8.78 15.39
CA ASP A 60 15.90 -8.46 16.22
C ASP A 60 15.73 -8.95 17.66
N GLY A 61 14.56 -9.51 18.00
CA GLY A 61 14.23 -10.02 19.32
C GLY A 61 13.73 -8.94 20.29
N ALA A 62 13.45 -7.72 19.82
CA ALA A 62 12.79 -6.72 20.64
C ALA A 62 11.33 -7.12 20.88
N VAL A 63 10.85 -6.88 22.09
CA VAL A 63 9.50 -7.27 22.52
C VAL A 63 8.67 -6.03 22.78
N GLU A 64 7.46 -6.01 22.25
CA GLU A 64 6.49 -4.94 22.47
C GLU A 64 5.15 -5.49 22.96
N ARG A 65 4.62 -4.93 24.02
CA ARG A 65 3.23 -5.19 24.44
C ARG A 65 2.28 -4.35 23.62
N VAL A 66 1.67 -4.96 22.63
CA VAL A 66 0.80 -4.27 21.66
C VAL A 66 -0.63 -4.10 22.11
N CYS A 67 -1.06 -4.91 23.09
CA CYS A 67 -2.43 -4.89 23.61
C CYS A 67 -2.50 -5.34 25.06
N VAL A 68 -3.36 -4.65 25.83
CA VAL A 68 -3.95 -5.15 27.08
C VAL A 68 -5.44 -4.87 26.99
N SER A 69 -6.26 -5.87 27.32
CA SER A 69 -7.74 -5.76 27.36
C SER A 69 -8.25 -6.27 28.71
N HIS A 70 -9.27 -5.63 29.25
CA HIS A 70 -9.90 -6.00 30.52
C HIS A 70 -11.43 -6.08 30.37
N CYS A 71 -12.09 -6.97 31.10
CA CYS A 71 -13.54 -7.18 31.04
C CYS A 71 -14.33 -5.94 31.53
N ASP A 72 -13.83 -5.23 32.52
CA ASP A 72 -14.38 -3.93 32.93
C ASP A 72 -13.79 -2.80 32.03
N PRO A 73 -14.64 -2.13 31.23
CA PRO A 73 -14.20 -1.05 30.36
C PRO A 73 -13.71 0.20 31.10
N ASN A 74 -14.01 0.34 32.39
CA ASN A 74 -13.57 1.46 33.21
C ASN A 74 -12.18 1.27 33.81
N THR A 75 -11.60 0.08 33.66
CA THR A 75 -10.25 -0.21 34.20
C THR A 75 -9.19 0.60 33.45
N ALA A 76 -8.34 1.29 34.24
CA ALA A 76 -7.26 2.11 33.67
C ALA A 76 -6.14 1.23 33.13
N LEU A 77 -5.98 1.18 31.80
CA LEU A 77 -4.94 0.39 31.11
C LEU A 77 -3.73 1.23 30.66
N THR A 78 -3.74 2.54 30.91
CA THR A 78 -2.66 3.46 30.53
C THR A 78 -1.31 3.03 31.10
N GLY A 79 -0.28 3.00 30.27
CA GLY A 79 1.10 2.61 30.65
C GLY A 79 1.33 1.11 30.76
N LEU A 80 0.35 0.25 30.36
CA LEU A 80 0.53 -1.20 30.31
C LEU A 80 0.93 -1.70 28.91
N THR A 81 0.93 -0.85 27.89
CA THR A 81 1.37 -1.15 26.51
C THR A 81 2.65 -0.39 26.16
N GLY A 82 3.41 -0.89 25.19
CA GLY A 82 4.63 -0.28 24.69
C GLY A 82 5.83 -1.24 24.74
N PRO A 83 7.05 -0.74 24.42
CA PRO A 83 8.26 -1.53 24.40
C PRO A 83 8.54 -2.17 25.76
N LEU A 84 8.93 -3.45 25.72
CA LEU A 84 9.35 -4.21 26.87
C LEU A 84 10.89 -4.38 26.86
N PRO A 85 11.53 -4.59 28.03
CA PRO A 85 12.93 -4.96 28.07
C PRO A 85 13.20 -6.23 27.24
N PRO A 86 14.40 -6.35 26.63
CA PRO A 86 14.75 -7.51 25.82
C PRO A 86 14.71 -8.81 26.66
N ALA A 87 14.36 -9.91 25.99
CA ALA A 87 14.31 -11.21 26.63
C ALA A 87 15.74 -11.64 27.05
N PRO A 88 15.96 -11.99 28.34
CA PRO A 88 17.28 -12.35 28.85
C PRO A 88 17.79 -13.66 28.24
N GLU A 89 19.10 -13.88 28.22
CA GLU A 89 19.68 -15.14 27.72
C GLU A 89 19.19 -16.35 28.55
N THR A 90 19.10 -16.20 29.84
CA THR A 90 18.52 -17.20 30.72
C THR A 90 17.08 -16.84 31.08
N PRO A 91 16.07 -17.62 30.64
CA PRO A 91 14.67 -17.29 30.89
C PRO A 91 14.33 -17.33 32.38
N GLY A 92 14.00 -16.19 32.97
CA GLY A 92 13.62 -16.05 34.35
C GLY A 92 12.12 -16.17 34.61
N GLY A 93 11.28 -15.56 33.74
CA GLY A 93 9.84 -15.51 33.91
C GLY A 93 9.05 -16.33 32.87
N PRO A 94 7.72 -16.47 33.06
CA PRO A 94 6.86 -17.22 32.16
C PRO A 94 6.91 -16.69 30.72
N LEU A 95 6.83 -15.36 30.51
CA LEU A 95 6.88 -14.74 29.17
C LEU A 95 8.20 -15.06 28.48
N SER A 96 9.35 -14.89 29.14
CA SER A 96 10.65 -15.14 28.50
C SER A 96 10.83 -16.62 28.12
N ARG A 97 10.29 -17.54 28.89
CA ARG A 97 10.30 -19.00 28.58
C ARG A 97 9.48 -19.28 27.31
N VAL A 98 8.30 -18.71 27.22
CA VAL A 98 7.40 -18.85 26.04
C VAL A 98 8.03 -18.25 24.79
N LEU A 99 8.57 -17.03 24.87
CA LEU A 99 9.24 -16.37 23.76
C LEU A 99 10.46 -17.14 23.25
N ARG A 100 11.13 -17.90 24.11
CA ARG A 100 12.25 -18.79 23.78
C ARG A 100 11.83 -20.21 23.35
N GLY A 101 10.55 -20.45 23.17
CA GLY A 101 10.04 -21.65 22.53
C GLY A 101 9.42 -22.67 23.48
N ALA A 102 9.20 -22.34 24.75
CA ALA A 102 8.35 -23.17 25.59
C ALA A 102 6.93 -23.26 25.04
N GLY A 103 6.23 -24.36 25.32
CA GLY A 103 4.79 -24.50 25.10
C GLY A 103 3.98 -23.59 26.02
N PRO A 104 2.64 -23.69 25.97
CA PRO A 104 1.78 -22.96 26.88
C PRO A 104 2.12 -23.29 28.36
N LEU A 105 2.12 -22.25 29.19
CA LEU A 105 2.41 -22.37 30.63
C LEU A 105 1.14 -22.04 31.42
N LEU A 106 0.64 -23.02 32.18
CA LEU A 106 -0.45 -22.83 33.13
C LEU A 106 0.11 -22.35 34.48
N LEU A 107 -0.38 -21.22 34.95
CA LEU A 107 0.00 -20.60 36.21
C LEU A 107 -1.22 -20.59 37.14
N SER A 108 -1.14 -21.32 38.25
CA SER A 108 -2.15 -21.32 39.30
C SER A 108 -1.94 -20.18 40.30
N ALA A 109 -2.91 -19.92 41.19
CA ALA A 109 -2.93 -18.79 42.13
C ALA A 109 -1.65 -18.70 42.96
N GLY A 110 -0.89 -19.49 43.30
CA GLY A 110 0.40 -19.34 44.04
C GLY A 110 1.63 -19.22 43.14
N ARG A 111 1.46 -19.16 41.82
CA ARG A 111 2.53 -19.13 40.80
C ARG A 111 2.41 -17.98 39.79
N LEU A 112 1.51 -17.05 40.07
CA LEU A 112 1.42 -15.84 39.25
C LEU A 112 2.67 -14.97 39.44
N PRO A 113 3.13 -14.28 38.38
CA PRO A 113 4.32 -13.45 38.46
C PRO A 113 4.19 -12.36 39.53
N THR A 114 5.12 -12.28 40.45
CA THR A 114 5.18 -11.24 41.48
C THR A 114 6.46 -10.41 41.34
N ALA A 115 6.42 -9.16 41.79
CA ALA A 115 7.60 -8.29 41.76
C ALA A 115 8.74 -8.81 42.64
N GLN A 116 8.43 -9.60 43.67
CA GLN A 116 9.42 -10.17 44.57
C GLN A 116 10.21 -11.34 43.94
N GLU A 117 9.62 -12.04 42.98
CA GLU A 117 10.21 -13.19 42.29
C GLU A 117 10.84 -12.78 40.94
N ALA A 118 10.74 -11.51 40.58
CA ALA A 118 11.26 -11.02 39.31
C ALA A 118 12.80 -11.11 39.29
N SER A 119 13.31 -11.92 38.35
CA SER A 119 14.73 -12.26 38.25
C SER A 119 15.47 -11.39 37.18
N ASP A 120 14.73 -10.66 36.35
CA ASP A 120 15.25 -9.87 35.27
C ASP A 120 14.30 -8.73 34.90
N PRO A 121 14.75 -7.70 34.09
CA PRO A 121 13.93 -6.54 33.73
C PRO A 121 12.64 -6.92 32.97
N LEU A 122 12.68 -7.91 32.08
CA LEU A 122 11.48 -8.35 31.34
C LEU A 122 10.49 -9.00 32.31
N HIS A 123 10.96 -9.85 33.23
CA HIS A 123 10.12 -10.44 34.25
C HIS A 123 9.48 -9.37 35.14
N THR A 124 10.24 -8.35 35.54
CA THR A 124 9.72 -7.20 36.30
C THR A 124 8.61 -6.48 35.54
N ALA A 125 8.81 -6.18 34.25
CA ALA A 125 7.80 -5.50 33.40
C ALA A 125 6.53 -6.36 33.21
N THR A 126 6.65 -7.70 33.22
CA THR A 126 5.50 -8.59 33.08
C THR A 126 4.71 -8.77 34.40
N THR A 127 5.25 -8.43 35.54
CA THR A 127 4.52 -8.47 36.83
C THR A 127 3.56 -7.27 36.96
N GLN A 128 3.81 -6.17 36.28
CA GLN A 128 3.05 -4.94 36.43
C GLN A 128 1.54 -5.10 36.09
N PRO A 129 1.13 -5.74 34.98
CA PRO A 129 -0.29 -6.00 34.72
C PRO A 129 -0.94 -6.86 35.84
N PHE A 130 -0.28 -7.91 36.31
CA PHE A 130 -0.81 -8.75 37.39
C PHE A 130 -1.01 -7.96 38.68
N ALA A 131 -0.07 -7.10 39.05
CA ALA A 131 -0.16 -6.25 40.23
C ALA A 131 -1.31 -5.24 40.15
N ARG A 132 -1.65 -4.75 38.93
CA ARG A 132 -2.69 -3.75 38.73
C ARG A 132 -4.07 -4.31 38.44
N LEU A 133 -4.15 -5.41 37.71
CA LEU A 133 -5.38 -6.01 37.22
C LEU A 133 -5.82 -7.23 38.02
N GLY A 134 -4.91 -7.79 38.82
CA GLY A 134 -5.15 -9.00 39.63
C GLY A 134 -5.21 -10.26 38.75
N GLY A 135 -5.79 -11.32 39.36
CA GLY A 135 -6.01 -12.62 38.73
C GLY A 135 -5.74 -13.77 39.67
N ASP A 136 -6.38 -14.92 39.45
CA ASP A 136 -6.23 -16.15 40.24
C ASP A 136 -5.48 -17.23 39.47
N SER A 137 -5.55 -17.20 38.15
CA SER A 137 -4.84 -18.13 37.28
C SER A 137 -4.56 -17.52 35.93
N ALA A 138 -3.48 -17.97 35.25
CA ALA A 138 -3.12 -17.48 33.95
C ALA A 138 -2.64 -18.60 33.03
N ILE A 139 -2.84 -18.42 31.72
CA ILE A 139 -2.13 -19.17 30.67
C ILE A 139 -1.29 -18.17 29.89
N VAL A 140 0.02 -18.44 29.78
CA VAL A 140 0.93 -17.73 28.88
C VAL A 140 1.25 -18.67 27.73
N ALA A 141 0.81 -18.37 26.54
CA ALA A 141 0.91 -19.24 25.37
C ALA A 141 1.67 -18.58 24.22
N PRO A 142 2.50 -19.35 23.47
CA PRO A 142 3.23 -18.80 22.34
C PRO A 142 2.32 -18.51 21.14
N LEU A 143 2.55 -17.40 20.48
CA LEU A 143 2.06 -17.15 19.13
C LEU A 143 3.09 -17.75 18.16
N ARG A 144 2.91 -19.01 17.78
CA ARG A 144 3.88 -19.77 16.98
C ARG A 144 3.32 -20.10 15.62
N ALA A 145 4.02 -19.67 14.57
CA ALA A 145 3.75 -20.05 13.19
C ALA A 145 5.04 -20.53 12.50
N ARG A 146 4.94 -21.53 11.62
CA ARG A 146 6.05 -22.03 10.76
C ARG A 146 7.39 -22.20 11.51
N ARG A 147 7.39 -22.76 12.72
CA ARG A 147 8.55 -22.97 13.60
C ARG A 147 9.15 -21.69 14.23
N ARG A 148 8.52 -20.54 14.06
CA ARG A 148 8.95 -19.27 14.66
C ARG A 148 7.96 -18.84 15.73
N VAL A 149 8.45 -18.31 16.83
CA VAL A 149 7.64 -17.64 17.85
C VAL A 149 7.56 -16.16 17.45
N LEU A 150 6.35 -15.68 17.18
CA LEU A 150 6.07 -14.28 16.81
C LEU A 150 5.79 -13.42 18.03
N GLY A 151 5.50 -14.05 19.16
CA GLY A 151 5.12 -13.37 20.39
C GLY A 151 4.47 -14.31 21.38
N ALA A 152 3.72 -13.74 22.30
CA ALA A 152 2.96 -14.48 23.30
C ALA A 152 1.61 -13.83 23.59
N LEU A 153 0.63 -14.66 23.96
CA LEU A 153 -0.66 -14.24 24.49
C LEU A 153 -0.75 -14.67 25.94
N THR A 154 -1.06 -13.73 26.82
CA THR A 154 -1.34 -13.97 28.23
C THR A 154 -2.83 -13.81 28.47
N LEU A 155 -3.49 -14.85 28.99
CA LEU A 155 -4.90 -14.87 29.36
C LEU A 155 -5.03 -15.09 30.86
N VAL A 156 -5.75 -14.23 31.55
CA VAL A 156 -5.86 -14.27 33.00
C VAL A 156 -7.33 -14.33 33.43
N ARG A 157 -7.60 -15.27 34.34
CA ARG A 157 -8.90 -15.42 35.01
C ARG A 157 -8.78 -15.02 36.49
N GLY A 158 -9.77 -14.32 36.97
CA GLY A 158 -9.96 -13.93 38.35
C GLY A 158 -11.38 -14.24 38.79
N GLU A 159 -12.02 -13.32 39.52
CA GLU A 159 -13.36 -13.53 40.10
C GLU A 159 -14.47 -13.76 39.06
N GLY A 160 -14.29 -13.32 37.80
CA GLY A 160 -15.29 -13.44 36.73
C GLY A 160 -15.37 -14.83 36.09
N HIS A 161 -14.36 -15.66 36.26
CA HIS A 161 -14.25 -16.98 35.63
C HIS A 161 -13.70 -18.03 36.58
N PRO A 162 -14.06 -19.33 36.42
CA PRO A 162 -13.37 -20.41 37.12
C PRO A 162 -11.87 -20.43 36.72
N PRO A 163 -10.96 -20.78 37.64
CA PRO A 163 -9.53 -20.86 37.38
C PRO A 163 -9.22 -21.73 36.16
N TRP A 164 -8.16 -21.35 35.41
CA TRP A 164 -7.65 -22.17 34.32
C TRP A 164 -7.22 -23.56 34.79
N GLY A 165 -7.59 -24.61 34.04
CA GLY A 165 -7.23 -25.99 34.25
C GLY A 165 -6.44 -26.61 33.11
N GLU A 166 -5.90 -27.81 33.31
CA GLU A 166 -5.15 -28.54 32.26
C GLU A 166 -5.97 -28.77 30.99
N ALA A 167 -7.29 -28.92 31.09
CA ALA A 167 -8.18 -29.09 29.93
C ALA A 167 -8.27 -27.82 29.04
N ASP A 168 -8.06 -26.66 29.64
CA ASP A 168 -8.12 -25.38 28.88
C ASP A 168 -6.85 -25.12 28.07
N VAL A 169 -5.72 -25.74 28.42
CA VAL A 169 -4.41 -25.51 27.77
C VAL A 169 -4.47 -25.85 26.29
N ALA A 170 -5.08 -27.00 25.95
CA ALA A 170 -5.21 -27.42 24.53
C ALA A 170 -6.08 -26.45 23.71
N LEU A 171 -7.16 -25.90 24.31
CA LEU A 171 -7.99 -24.88 23.68
C LEU A 171 -7.19 -23.61 23.38
N VAL A 172 -6.44 -23.12 24.39
CA VAL A 172 -5.64 -21.90 24.26
C VAL A 172 -4.50 -22.11 23.24
N GLU A 173 -3.91 -23.30 23.19
CA GLU A 173 -2.87 -23.66 22.22
C GLU A 173 -3.41 -23.65 20.79
N ASP A 174 -4.57 -24.27 20.50
CA ASP A 174 -5.20 -24.20 19.17
C ASP A 174 -5.54 -22.78 18.79
N LEU A 175 -6.10 -21.99 19.71
CA LEU A 175 -6.44 -20.60 19.50
C LEU A 175 -5.21 -19.74 19.16
N THR A 176 -4.15 -19.84 19.96
CA THR A 176 -2.92 -19.07 19.75
C THR A 176 -2.19 -19.50 18.48
N HIS A 177 -2.28 -20.78 18.10
CA HIS A 177 -1.76 -21.25 16.82
C HIS A 177 -2.48 -20.61 15.63
N ARG A 178 -3.83 -20.55 15.64
CA ARG A 178 -4.62 -19.89 14.61
C ARG A 178 -4.34 -18.38 14.52
N ILE A 179 -4.25 -17.72 15.66
CA ILE A 179 -3.87 -16.31 15.74
C ILE A 179 -2.49 -16.10 15.12
N ALA A 180 -1.51 -16.93 15.50
CA ALA A 180 -0.15 -16.84 14.99
C ALA A 180 -0.07 -17.04 13.46
N LEU A 181 -0.82 -18.00 12.89
CA LEU A 181 -0.88 -18.20 11.44
C LEU A 181 -1.46 -16.98 10.72
N ALA A 182 -2.51 -16.37 11.26
CA ALA A 182 -3.09 -15.17 10.66
C ALA A 182 -2.15 -13.96 10.75
N LEU A 183 -1.46 -13.78 11.87
CA LEU A 183 -0.42 -12.75 12.04
C LEU A 183 0.74 -12.94 11.05
N ASP A 184 1.24 -14.18 10.91
CA ASP A 184 2.32 -14.50 9.98
C ASP A 184 1.91 -14.22 8.52
N ASN A 185 0.69 -14.59 8.15
CA ASN A 185 0.16 -14.29 6.81
C ASN A 185 0.03 -12.79 6.56
N ALA A 186 -0.50 -12.02 7.52
CA ALA A 186 -0.63 -10.57 7.40
C ALA A 186 0.76 -9.90 7.28
N ARG A 187 1.75 -10.36 8.06
CA ARG A 187 3.12 -9.87 7.99
C ARG A 187 3.77 -10.17 6.64
N LEU A 188 3.71 -11.42 6.16
CA LEU A 188 4.26 -11.81 4.86
C LEU A 188 3.62 -11.03 3.72
N TYR A 189 2.31 -10.77 3.80
CA TYR A 189 1.61 -9.94 2.85
C TYR A 189 2.16 -8.51 2.86
N ALA A 190 2.29 -7.88 4.03
CA ALA A 190 2.84 -6.53 4.18
C ALA A 190 4.30 -6.43 3.68
N GLU A 191 5.14 -7.43 3.95
CA GLU A 191 6.51 -7.50 3.45
C GLU A 191 6.56 -7.59 1.92
N THR A 192 5.72 -8.45 1.33
CA THR A 192 5.61 -8.60 -0.12
C THR A 192 5.14 -7.29 -0.77
N GLN A 193 4.14 -6.65 -0.18
CA GLN A 193 3.63 -5.35 -0.64
C GLN A 193 4.71 -4.26 -0.55
N ALA A 194 5.47 -4.21 0.55
CA ALA A 194 6.55 -3.23 0.70
C ALA A 194 7.67 -3.44 -0.32
N VAL A 195 7.98 -4.68 -0.70
CA VAL A 195 8.94 -5.00 -1.77
C VAL A 195 8.39 -4.56 -3.13
N ALA A 196 7.12 -4.86 -3.41
CA ALA A 196 6.46 -4.46 -4.66
C ALA A 196 6.48 -2.93 -4.83
N VAL A 197 6.07 -2.18 -3.81
CA VAL A 197 6.08 -0.69 -3.83
C VAL A 197 7.49 -0.13 -4.01
N ARG A 198 8.50 -0.71 -3.34
CA ARG A 198 9.90 -0.27 -3.50
C ARG A 198 10.41 -0.54 -4.91
N LEU A 199 10.12 -1.71 -5.47
CA LEU A 199 10.51 -2.06 -6.84
C LEU A 199 9.84 -1.09 -7.83
N GLN A 200 8.56 -0.85 -7.71
CA GLN A 200 7.82 0.07 -8.56
C GLN A 200 8.40 1.49 -8.53
N ARG A 201 8.66 2.04 -7.33
CA ARG A 201 9.32 3.35 -7.19
C ARG A 201 10.70 3.39 -7.84
N SER A 202 11.47 2.31 -7.78
CA SER A 202 12.79 2.24 -8.43
C SER A 202 12.72 2.17 -9.96
N LEU A 203 11.57 1.80 -10.51
CA LEU A 203 11.33 1.78 -11.96
C LEU A 203 10.87 3.14 -12.50
N LEU A 204 10.40 4.07 -11.67
CA LEU A 204 10.01 5.41 -12.10
C LEU A 204 11.27 6.28 -12.25
N PRO A 205 11.34 7.11 -13.32
CA PRO A 205 12.50 7.95 -13.57
C PRO A 205 12.47 9.23 -12.74
N ASP A 206 13.65 9.80 -12.51
CA ASP A 206 13.75 11.20 -12.08
C ASP A 206 13.41 12.13 -13.24
N LEU A 207 12.66 13.20 -12.95
CA LEU A 207 12.28 14.20 -13.95
C LEU A 207 13.44 15.18 -14.22
N PRO A 208 13.60 15.66 -15.45
CA PRO A 208 14.62 16.63 -15.77
C PRO A 208 14.26 18.02 -15.19
N VAL A 209 15.27 18.75 -14.78
CA VAL A 209 15.15 20.17 -14.46
C VAL A 209 15.41 20.97 -15.74
N VAL A 210 14.38 21.59 -16.28
CA VAL A 210 14.46 22.37 -17.52
C VAL A 210 14.20 23.85 -17.19
N PRO A 211 15.13 24.77 -17.49
CA PRO A 211 14.93 26.18 -17.23
C PRO A 211 13.62 26.72 -17.84
N GLY A 212 12.88 27.47 -17.06
CA GLY A 212 11.59 28.05 -17.49
C GLY A 212 10.41 27.08 -17.51
N LEU A 213 10.61 25.78 -17.31
CA LEU A 213 9.52 24.79 -17.25
C LEU A 213 9.35 24.22 -15.85
N ARG A 214 8.12 24.02 -15.44
CA ARG A 214 7.78 23.28 -14.23
C ARG A 214 7.20 21.92 -14.65
N ILE A 215 7.88 20.84 -14.28
CA ILE A 215 7.47 19.47 -14.58
C ILE A 215 7.35 18.72 -13.26
N THR A 216 6.20 18.11 -13.03
CA THR A 216 5.97 17.28 -11.84
C THR A 216 5.26 15.99 -12.22
N ALA A 217 5.43 14.94 -11.43
CA ALA A 217 4.70 13.70 -11.60
C ALA A 217 4.22 13.16 -10.26
N ARG A 218 3.10 12.44 -10.33
CA ARG A 218 2.55 11.70 -9.19
C ARG A 218 2.26 10.27 -9.63
N TYR A 219 2.47 9.35 -8.70
CA TYR A 219 2.17 7.95 -8.88
C TYR A 219 1.49 7.39 -7.65
N SER A 220 0.38 6.69 -7.84
CA SER A 220 -0.35 6.00 -6.77
C SER A 220 -0.58 4.55 -7.18
N PRO A 221 0.01 3.56 -6.48
CA PRO A 221 -0.25 2.16 -6.77
C PRO A 221 -1.65 1.75 -6.31
N ALA A 222 -2.26 0.78 -6.98
CA ALA A 222 -3.52 0.17 -6.59
C ALA A 222 -3.41 -0.46 -5.19
N LEU A 223 -4.23 0.00 -4.25
CA LEU A 223 -4.16 -0.39 -2.83
C LEU A 223 -4.61 -1.85 -2.55
N ALA A 224 -5.30 -2.50 -3.48
CA ALA A 224 -6.01 -3.76 -3.21
C ALA A 224 -5.14 -5.03 -3.29
N THR A 225 -3.95 -4.98 -3.88
CA THR A 225 -3.11 -6.16 -4.09
C THR A 225 -1.61 -5.81 -3.99
N ALA A 226 -0.80 -6.76 -3.50
CA ALA A 226 0.66 -6.65 -3.52
C ALA A 226 1.22 -6.80 -4.95
N GLN A 227 0.64 -6.09 -5.91
CA GLN A 227 0.92 -6.16 -7.33
C GLN A 227 1.69 -4.92 -7.78
N ILE A 228 2.46 -5.06 -8.83
CA ILE A 228 3.27 -3.99 -9.41
C ILE A 228 2.57 -3.58 -10.69
N GLY A 229 2.25 -2.30 -10.85
CA GLY A 229 1.49 -1.81 -11.98
C GLY A 229 2.21 -1.74 -13.31
N GLY A 230 1.40 -1.66 -14.37
CA GLY A 230 1.82 -1.43 -15.74
C GLY A 230 2.04 0.03 -16.11
N ASP A 231 1.57 0.94 -15.27
CA ASP A 231 1.61 2.39 -15.49
C ASP A 231 3.01 2.95 -15.37
N TRP A 232 3.36 3.88 -16.25
CA TRP A 232 4.61 4.63 -16.17
C TRP A 232 4.48 6.03 -16.74
N TYR A 233 5.36 6.89 -16.31
CA TYR A 233 5.68 8.17 -16.96
C TYR A 233 7.19 8.24 -17.25
N ASP A 234 7.57 9.12 -18.14
CA ASP A 234 8.97 9.48 -18.39
C ASP A 234 9.08 10.90 -18.92
N SER A 235 10.19 11.55 -18.64
CA SER A 235 10.56 12.84 -19.22
C SER A 235 12.08 12.98 -19.22
N PHE A 236 12.63 13.44 -20.32
CA PHE A 236 14.05 13.73 -20.48
C PHE A 236 14.26 14.73 -21.61
N VAL A 237 15.41 15.38 -21.59
CA VAL A 237 15.81 16.31 -22.64
C VAL A 237 16.55 15.53 -23.73
N LEU A 238 16.16 15.72 -24.99
CA LEU A 238 16.83 15.10 -26.13
C LEU A 238 18.25 15.67 -26.29
N PRO A 239 19.28 14.83 -26.39
CA PRO A 239 20.67 15.28 -26.32
C PRO A 239 21.06 16.27 -27.43
N GLU A 240 20.49 16.15 -28.62
CA GLU A 240 20.91 16.93 -29.77
C GLU A 240 20.02 18.15 -30.06
N SER A 241 18.69 18.04 -29.86
CA SER A 241 17.75 19.13 -30.13
C SER A 241 17.49 20.01 -28.92
N GLY A 242 17.70 19.49 -27.72
CA GLY A 242 17.32 20.16 -26.48
C GLY A 242 15.80 20.13 -26.20
N ASP A 243 15.01 19.47 -27.05
CA ASP A 243 13.57 19.35 -26.85
C ASP A 243 13.27 18.48 -25.62
N THR A 244 12.24 18.84 -24.87
CA THR A 244 11.80 18.08 -23.71
C THR A 244 10.76 17.05 -24.12
N THR A 245 11.01 15.78 -23.74
CA THR A 245 10.05 14.70 -23.95
C THR A 245 9.07 14.64 -22.78
N LEU A 246 7.81 14.29 -23.08
CA LEU A 246 6.78 13.94 -22.09
C LEU A 246 6.17 12.62 -22.53
N ILE A 247 6.22 11.62 -21.66
CA ILE A 247 5.79 10.27 -21.97
C ILE A 247 4.90 9.77 -20.83
N ILE A 248 3.82 9.13 -21.18
CA ILE A 248 2.99 8.40 -20.26
C ILE A 248 2.48 7.14 -20.98
N GLY A 249 2.23 6.07 -20.25
CA GLY A 249 1.69 4.87 -20.82
C GLY A 249 1.25 3.86 -19.77
N ASP A 250 0.61 2.81 -20.24
CA ASP A 250 0.14 1.69 -19.44
C ASP A 250 0.28 0.38 -20.20
N VAL A 251 0.80 -0.65 -19.55
CA VAL A 251 0.89 -2.04 -20.06
C VAL A 251 -0.26 -2.85 -19.49
N THR A 252 -1.01 -3.49 -20.35
CA THR A 252 -2.13 -4.36 -19.95
C THR A 252 -1.72 -5.38 -18.87
N GLY A 253 -2.32 -5.26 -17.69
CA GLY A 253 -2.11 -6.13 -16.53
C GLY A 253 -1.38 -5.44 -15.39
N HIS A 254 -1.49 -6.03 -14.20
CA HIS A 254 -0.99 -5.47 -12.94
C HIS A 254 -0.17 -6.52 -12.17
N ASP A 255 0.69 -7.25 -12.85
CA ASP A 255 1.59 -8.25 -12.30
C ASP A 255 3.07 -7.88 -12.53
N LEU A 256 3.98 -8.65 -11.93
CA LEU A 256 5.41 -8.47 -12.12
C LEU A 256 5.83 -8.51 -13.60
N HIS A 257 5.12 -9.29 -14.44
CA HIS A 257 5.41 -9.36 -15.87
C HIS A 257 4.99 -8.06 -16.58
N ALA A 258 3.89 -7.44 -16.18
CA ALA A 258 3.48 -6.12 -16.70
C ALA A 258 4.55 -5.07 -16.37
N ALA A 259 5.04 -5.01 -15.13
CA ALA A 259 6.09 -4.08 -14.72
C ALA A 259 7.42 -4.30 -15.46
N VAL A 260 7.81 -5.55 -15.70
CA VAL A 260 9.01 -5.87 -16.51
C VAL A 260 8.82 -5.40 -17.94
N THR A 261 7.66 -5.69 -18.55
CA THR A 261 7.32 -5.26 -19.92
C THR A 261 7.29 -3.73 -20.01
N MET A 262 6.66 -3.05 -19.05
CA MET A 262 6.63 -1.59 -18.91
C MET A 262 8.05 -1.01 -18.93
N SER A 263 8.93 -1.51 -18.08
CA SER A 263 10.33 -1.05 -18.00
C SER A 263 11.07 -1.23 -19.32
N GLN A 264 10.81 -2.33 -20.02
CA GLN A 264 11.43 -2.63 -21.32
C GLN A 264 10.90 -1.69 -22.41
N ILE A 265 9.58 -1.50 -22.52
CA ILE A 265 8.96 -0.59 -23.48
C ILE A 265 9.45 0.85 -23.25
N ARG A 266 9.46 1.32 -22.02
CA ARG A 266 9.97 2.64 -21.66
C ARG A 266 11.42 2.83 -22.09
N ASN A 267 12.31 1.86 -21.78
CA ASN A 267 13.73 1.96 -22.12
C ASN A 267 13.96 1.89 -23.63
N MET A 268 13.19 1.07 -24.36
CA MET A 268 13.24 1.05 -25.84
C MET A 268 12.79 2.39 -26.42
N LEU A 269 11.67 2.95 -25.92
CA LEU A 269 11.19 4.26 -26.38
C LEU A 269 12.24 5.33 -26.14
N ARG A 270 12.84 5.37 -24.95
CA ARG A 270 13.91 6.32 -24.63
C ARG A 270 15.11 6.17 -25.56
N GLY A 271 15.56 4.93 -25.83
CA GLY A 271 16.65 4.66 -26.76
C GLY A 271 16.34 5.08 -28.20
N ILE A 272 15.13 4.77 -28.69
CA ILE A 272 14.69 5.17 -30.05
C ILE A 272 14.61 6.69 -30.16
N ALA A 273 13.99 7.37 -29.17
CA ALA A 273 13.83 8.80 -29.15
C ALA A 273 15.16 9.57 -29.11
N CYS A 274 16.16 9.06 -28.36
CA CYS A 274 17.50 9.65 -28.31
C CYS A 274 18.30 9.48 -29.62
N ASP A 275 18.05 8.38 -30.36
CA ASP A 275 18.78 8.08 -31.61
C ASP A 275 18.13 8.71 -32.86
N ARG A 276 16.84 9.03 -32.82
CA ARG A 276 16.06 9.42 -34.01
C ARG A 276 15.41 10.78 -33.86
N ARG A 277 15.62 11.64 -34.88
CA ARG A 277 14.95 12.92 -35.05
C ARG A 277 13.75 12.75 -35.96
N GLU A 278 12.74 12.03 -35.53
CA GLU A 278 11.55 11.75 -36.32
C GLU A 278 10.32 12.30 -35.58
N PRO A 279 9.21 12.57 -36.31
CA PRO A 279 7.96 12.94 -35.67
C PRO A 279 7.48 11.89 -34.66
N PRO A 280 6.74 12.28 -33.62
CA PRO A 280 6.26 11.39 -32.56
C PRO A 280 5.60 10.10 -33.04
N GLY A 281 4.75 10.16 -34.08
CA GLY A 281 4.12 8.98 -34.66
C GLY A 281 5.12 7.99 -35.25
N MET A 282 6.22 8.47 -35.84
CA MET A 282 7.27 7.61 -36.39
C MET A 282 8.09 6.93 -35.28
N ILE A 283 8.32 7.63 -34.17
CA ILE A 283 8.97 7.06 -32.97
C ILE A 283 8.08 5.94 -32.38
N LEU A 284 6.77 6.20 -32.20
CA LEU A 284 5.84 5.17 -31.71
C LEU A 284 5.72 3.98 -32.67
N ARG A 285 5.77 4.21 -33.99
CA ARG A 285 5.80 3.12 -34.97
C ARG A 285 7.03 2.24 -34.85
N ARG A 286 8.20 2.82 -34.61
CA ARG A 286 9.44 2.05 -34.38
C ARG A 286 9.37 1.24 -33.08
N LEU A 287 8.80 1.84 -32.05
CA LEU A 287 8.53 1.16 -30.80
C LEU A 287 7.59 -0.03 -31.00
N ASP A 288 6.51 0.14 -31.76
CA ASP A 288 5.54 -0.92 -32.04
C ASP A 288 6.16 -2.12 -32.77
N LEU A 289 6.97 -1.86 -33.81
CA LEU A 289 7.74 -2.88 -34.49
C LEU A 289 8.70 -3.63 -33.54
N ALA A 290 9.31 -2.93 -32.59
CA ALA A 290 10.20 -3.55 -31.60
C ALA A 290 9.40 -4.38 -30.58
N VAL A 291 8.25 -3.89 -30.14
CA VAL A 291 7.34 -4.61 -29.23
C VAL A 291 6.83 -5.89 -29.88
N ASP A 292 6.35 -5.82 -31.13
CA ASP A 292 5.87 -6.99 -31.87
C ASP A 292 6.98 -8.04 -32.07
N ALA A 293 8.18 -7.60 -32.39
CA ALA A 293 9.33 -8.49 -32.61
C ALA A 293 9.84 -9.19 -31.34
N LEU A 294 9.74 -8.54 -30.19
CA LEU A 294 10.38 -8.99 -28.94
C LEU A 294 9.39 -9.54 -27.90
N TYR A 295 8.12 -9.13 -27.95
CA TYR A 295 7.12 -9.45 -26.93
C TYR A 295 5.83 -9.93 -27.57
N SER A 296 5.68 -11.24 -27.73
CA SER A 296 4.44 -11.82 -28.28
C SER A 296 3.23 -11.53 -27.37
N HIS A 297 2.17 -10.97 -27.95
CA HIS A 297 0.84 -10.79 -27.32
C HIS A 297 0.77 -9.81 -26.14
N ARG A 298 1.67 -8.83 -26.05
CA ARG A 298 1.56 -7.76 -25.06
C ARG A 298 1.10 -6.48 -25.75
N THR A 299 0.07 -5.86 -25.17
CA THR A 299 -0.43 -4.56 -25.61
C THR A 299 -0.11 -3.51 -24.56
N ALA A 300 0.10 -2.29 -25.04
CA ALA A 300 0.30 -1.13 -24.18
C ALA A 300 -0.32 0.11 -24.80
N THR A 301 -0.74 1.03 -23.93
CA THR A 301 -1.10 2.39 -24.35
C THR A 301 0.08 3.32 -24.13
N CYS A 302 0.25 4.35 -24.96
CA CYS A 302 1.34 5.30 -24.77
C CYS A 302 1.03 6.64 -25.45
N VAL A 303 1.34 7.74 -24.78
CA VAL A 303 1.54 9.06 -25.40
C VAL A 303 3.04 9.35 -25.39
N TYR A 304 3.55 9.74 -26.55
CA TYR A 304 4.88 10.33 -26.72
C TYR A 304 4.74 11.73 -27.26
N ALA A 305 5.20 12.72 -26.49
CA ALA A 305 5.13 14.12 -26.84
C ALA A 305 6.50 14.80 -26.73
N LEU A 306 6.71 15.78 -27.61
CA LEU A 306 7.88 16.64 -27.67
C LEU A 306 7.45 18.09 -27.42
N LEU A 307 8.00 18.71 -26.42
CA LEU A 307 7.91 20.14 -26.20
C LEU A 307 9.11 20.81 -26.86
N LYS A 308 8.86 21.57 -27.91
CA LYS A 308 9.83 22.38 -28.66
C LYS A 308 9.72 23.83 -28.25
N GLY A 309 10.84 24.50 -28.06
CA GLY A 309 10.87 25.92 -27.70
C GLY A 309 12.06 26.24 -26.81
N GLN A 310 12.25 27.52 -26.51
CA GLN A 310 13.30 28.00 -25.63
C GLN A 310 12.70 28.95 -24.60
N GLU A 311 13.38 29.15 -23.49
CA GLU A 311 12.98 30.10 -22.46
C GLU A 311 12.78 31.50 -23.07
N GLY A 312 11.60 32.09 -22.83
CA GLY A 312 11.19 33.39 -23.41
C GLY A 312 10.72 33.36 -24.86
N GLY A 313 10.63 32.19 -25.49
CA GLY A 313 10.08 32.00 -26.84
C GLY A 313 8.78 31.21 -26.86
N PRO A 314 8.11 31.13 -28.00
CA PRO A 314 6.90 30.33 -28.11
C PRO A 314 7.20 28.86 -27.99
N TYR A 315 6.36 28.15 -27.22
CA TYR A 315 6.42 26.69 -27.07
C TYR A 315 5.45 26.01 -28.04
N GLN A 316 5.87 24.87 -28.58
CA GLN A 316 5.07 24.04 -29.47
C GLN A 316 5.10 22.59 -28.98
N LEU A 317 3.93 21.99 -28.86
CA LEU A 317 3.77 20.57 -28.55
C LEU A 317 3.61 19.79 -29.86
N GLU A 318 4.45 18.78 -30.08
CA GLU A 318 4.21 17.73 -31.06
C GLU A 318 3.93 16.40 -30.32
N TRP A 319 2.89 15.66 -30.69
CA TRP A 319 2.57 14.40 -30.00
C TRP A 319 1.99 13.34 -30.91
N ALA A 320 2.01 12.10 -30.41
CA ALA A 320 1.26 10.98 -30.95
C ALA A 320 0.78 10.11 -29.78
N SER A 321 -0.38 9.48 -29.94
CA SER A 321 -0.98 8.59 -28.96
C SER A 321 -1.21 7.21 -29.57
N ALA A 322 -0.82 6.17 -28.83
CA ALA A 322 -1.11 4.79 -29.13
C ALA A 322 -2.18 4.27 -28.16
N GLY A 323 -3.46 4.58 -28.41
CA GLY A 323 -4.60 4.09 -27.64
C GLY A 323 -4.71 4.60 -26.20
N HIS A 324 -3.93 5.62 -25.83
CA HIS A 324 -3.89 6.17 -24.47
C HIS A 324 -4.91 7.31 -24.32
N PRO A 325 -5.44 7.55 -23.10
CA PRO A 325 -6.29 8.71 -22.84
C PRO A 325 -5.67 10.01 -23.37
N PRO A 326 -6.47 10.94 -23.93
CA PRO A 326 -5.95 12.15 -24.54
C PRO A 326 -5.36 13.09 -23.49
N PRO A 327 -4.21 13.74 -23.76
CA PRO A 327 -3.70 14.79 -22.90
C PRO A 327 -4.72 15.92 -22.70
N LEU A 328 -4.74 16.49 -21.49
CA LEU A 328 -5.59 17.65 -21.18
C LEU A 328 -4.74 18.90 -21.14
N LEU A 329 -5.05 19.86 -22.01
CA LEU A 329 -4.48 21.20 -21.97
C LEU A 329 -5.41 22.13 -21.18
N VAL A 330 -4.84 22.85 -20.21
CA VAL A 330 -5.51 23.87 -19.39
C VAL A 330 -4.79 25.19 -19.63
N THR A 331 -5.46 26.21 -20.15
CA THR A 331 -4.88 27.54 -20.36
C THR A 331 -4.80 28.31 -19.01
N ALA A 332 -4.06 29.39 -18.98
CA ALA A 332 -3.97 30.26 -17.81
C ALA A 332 -5.35 30.85 -17.40
N ASP A 333 -6.28 30.99 -18.32
CA ASP A 333 -7.64 31.46 -18.05
C ASP A 333 -8.60 30.36 -17.56
N GLY A 334 -8.11 29.12 -17.45
CA GLY A 334 -8.91 27.96 -17.03
C GLY A 334 -9.69 27.27 -18.15
N ASP A 335 -9.52 27.68 -19.40
CA ASP A 335 -10.09 26.96 -20.55
C ASP A 335 -9.41 25.59 -20.71
N THR A 336 -10.19 24.57 -21.01
CA THR A 336 -9.70 23.18 -21.07
C THR A 336 -10.00 22.52 -22.39
N THR A 337 -9.01 21.80 -22.94
CA THR A 337 -9.13 21.09 -24.22
C THR A 337 -8.45 19.72 -24.15
N TYR A 338 -9.15 18.66 -24.54
CA TYR A 338 -8.57 17.34 -24.76
C TYR A 338 -7.95 17.23 -26.14
N LEU A 339 -6.72 16.72 -26.23
CA LEU A 339 -5.94 16.64 -27.47
C LEU A 339 -6.15 15.28 -28.14
N TRP A 340 -7.12 15.15 -29.02
CA TRP A 340 -7.52 13.91 -29.70
C TRP A 340 -6.83 13.67 -31.06
N GLU A 341 -6.23 14.70 -31.69
CA GLU A 341 -5.88 14.73 -33.11
C GLU A 341 -4.85 13.66 -33.52
N ALA A 342 -4.02 13.21 -32.62
CA ALA A 342 -2.97 12.21 -32.89
C ALA A 342 -3.27 10.83 -32.31
N HIS A 343 -4.54 10.49 -32.14
CA HIS A 343 -4.95 9.22 -31.53
C HIS A 343 -4.85 8.06 -32.53
N GLY A 344 -4.27 6.94 -32.11
CA GLY A 344 -4.08 5.72 -32.90
C GLY A 344 -4.30 4.44 -32.09
N LEU A 345 -4.06 3.27 -32.70
CA LEU A 345 -4.22 1.97 -32.06
C LEU A 345 -3.17 1.76 -30.93
N LEU A 346 -3.48 0.89 -29.99
CA LEU A 346 -2.56 0.43 -28.95
C LEU A 346 -1.28 -0.16 -29.58
N LEU A 347 -0.19 -0.10 -28.86
CA LEU A 347 1.04 -0.83 -29.21
C LEU A 347 0.80 -2.34 -29.10
N GLY A 348 1.40 -3.11 -30.03
CA GLY A 348 1.30 -4.57 -30.06
C GLY A 348 0.01 -5.12 -30.69
N VAL A 349 -0.86 -4.28 -31.24
CA VAL A 349 -2.09 -4.71 -31.96
C VAL A 349 -1.83 -4.86 -33.45
N ASP A 350 -1.27 -3.85 -34.10
CA ASP A 350 -0.88 -3.85 -35.52
C ASP A 350 0.37 -2.99 -35.71
N PRO A 351 1.56 -3.59 -35.88
CA PRO A 351 2.81 -2.87 -36.04
C PRO A 351 2.90 -2.09 -37.36
N HIS A 352 1.98 -2.33 -38.29
CA HIS A 352 1.91 -1.64 -39.58
C HIS A 352 0.87 -0.50 -39.59
N ALA A 353 0.11 -0.31 -38.51
CA ALA A 353 -0.87 0.76 -38.40
C ALA A 353 -0.21 2.14 -38.60
N GLU A 354 -0.90 3.03 -39.28
CA GLU A 354 -0.50 4.41 -39.35
C GLU A 354 -0.60 5.08 -37.99
N ARG A 355 0.45 5.85 -37.64
CA ARG A 355 0.50 6.59 -36.38
C ARG A 355 0.64 8.07 -36.69
N PRO A 356 -0.46 8.82 -36.62
CA PRO A 356 -0.46 10.27 -36.91
C PRO A 356 0.35 11.00 -35.81
N SER A 357 0.91 12.15 -36.23
CA SER A 357 1.45 13.15 -35.30
C SER A 357 0.62 14.41 -35.43
N ALA A 358 0.35 15.08 -34.33
CA ALA A 358 -0.26 16.39 -34.31
C ALA A 358 0.72 17.43 -33.74
N CYS A 359 0.42 18.68 -33.96
CA CYS A 359 1.24 19.79 -33.54
C CYS A 359 0.35 20.97 -33.14
N LEU A 360 0.63 21.55 -31.96
CA LEU A 360 -0.14 22.68 -31.41
C LEU A 360 0.81 23.69 -30.76
N PRO A 361 0.70 25.00 -31.07
CA PRO A 361 1.34 26.02 -30.26
C PRO A 361 0.69 26.07 -28.87
N LEU A 362 1.50 26.07 -27.82
CA LEU A 362 1.00 26.13 -26.46
C LEU A 362 0.95 27.60 -26.00
N PRO A 363 -0.19 28.06 -25.44
CA PRO A 363 -0.27 29.36 -24.78
C PRO A 363 0.65 29.45 -23.57
N GLU A 364 1.15 30.65 -23.32
CA GLU A 364 1.93 30.95 -22.11
C GLU A 364 1.13 30.66 -20.82
N GLY A 365 1.79 30.23 -19.78
CA GLY A 365 1.16 29.87 -18.50
C GLY A 365 0.25 28.64 -18.55
N SER A 366 0.09 27.99 -19.71
CA SER A 366 -0.76 26.80 -19.81
C SER A 366 -0.15 25.60 -19.09
N THR A 367 -1.02 24.70 -18.64
CA THR A 367 -0.66 23.44 -18.01
C THR A 367 -1.10 22.29 -18.91
N LEU A 368 -0.18 21.36 -19.19
CA LEU A 368 -0.46 20.12 -19.91
C LEU A 368 -0.46 18.97 -18.92
N LEU A 369 -1.54 18.19 -18.89
CA LEU A 369 -1.70 17.01 -18.06
C LEU A 369 -1.74 15.75 -18.93
N LEU A 370 -0.85 14.81 -18.65
CA LEU A 370 -0.88 13.44 -19.16
C LEU A 370 -1.20 12.53 -17.98
N TYR A 371 -2.10 11.57 -18.15
CA TYR A 371 -2.61 10.75 -17.05
C TYR A 371 -3.04 9.38 -17.55
N THR A 372 -2.94 8.35 -16.72
CA THR A 372 -3.45 7.01 -17.00
C THR A 372 -4.94 6.91 -16.65
N ASP A 373 -5.59 5.88 -17.16
CA ASP A 373 -7.04 5.70 -17.03
C ASP A 373 -7.48 5.55 -15.57
N GLY A 374 -6.63 4.98 -14.68
CA GLY A 374 -6.91 4.89 -13.24
C GLY A 374 -7.27 6.23 -12.59
N LEU A 375 -6.86 7.38 -13.15
CA LEU A 375 -7.25 8.70 -12.64
C LEU A 375 -8.71 9.04 -12.94
N ILE A 376 -9.26 8.54 -14.04
CA ILE A 376 -10.60 8.88 -14.55
C ILE A 376 -11.60 7.74 -14.44
N GLU A 377 -11.13 6.49 -14.41
CA GLU A 377 -11.99 5.31 -14.36
C GLU A 377 -12.56 5.07 -12.96
N ARG A 378 -13.86 4.83 -12.89
CA ARG A 378 -14.57 4.37 -11.70
C ARG A 378 -15.56 3.29 -12.05
N ARG A 379 -15.71 2.29 -11.17
CA ARG A 379 -16.69 1.21 -11.36
C ARG A 379 -18.10 1.76 -11.54
N GLY A 380 -18.72 1.42 -12.67
CA GLY A 380 -20.10 1.80 -12.97
C GLY A 380 -20.28 3.19 -13.57
N GLU A 381 -19.19 3.94 -13.81
CA GLU A 381 -19.20 5.21 -14.53
C GLU A 381 -18.65 5.04 -15.94
N SER A 382 -19.09 5.88 -16.89
CA SER A 382 -18.45 5.96 -18.20
C SER A 382 -17.15 6.76 -18.13
N MET A 383 -16.21 6.47 -19.01
CA MET A 383 -14.95 7.21 -19.14
C MET A 383 -15.19 8.70 -19.39
N ASP A 384 -16.24 9.05 -20.14
CA ASP A 384 -16.64 10.44 -20.40
C ASP A 384 -16.99 11.24 -19.14
N HIS A 385 -17.61 10.57 -18.15
CA HIS A 385 -17.87 11.19 -16.83
C HIS A 385 -16.56 11.45 -16.08
N GLY A 386 -15.64 10.50 -16.09
CA GLY A 386 -14.31 10.64 -15.48
C GLY A 386 -13.53 11.79 -16.12
N MET A 387 -13.50 11.86 -17.43
CA MET A 387 -12.87 12.95 -18.19
C MET A 387 -13.51 14.30 -17.88
N THR A 388 -14.85 14.36 -17.81
CA THR A 388 -15.56 15.60 -17.44
C THR A 388 -15.16 16.06 -16.04
N ARG A 389 -15.06 15.13 -15.09
CA ARG A 389 -14.66 15.39 -13.71
C ARG A 389 -13.21 15.90 -13.65
N LEU A 390 -12.26 15.24 -14.33
CA LEU A 390 -10.87 15.68 -14.40
C LEU A 390 -10.77 17.12 -14.95
N ARG A 391 -11.46 17.41 -16.06
CA ARG A 391 -11.49 18.73 -16.68
C ARG A 391 -11.99 19.82 -15.72
N GLN A 392 -13.08 19.55 -14.98
CA GLN A 392 -13.64 20.49 -14.03
C GLN A 392 -12.70 20.77 -12.85
N HIS A 393 -12.07 19.71 -12.31
CA HIS A 393 -11.10 19.88 -11.22
C HIS A 393 -9.86 20.63 -11.68
N ALA A 394 -9.30 20.30 -12.84
CA ALA A 394 -8.12 20.96 -13.37
C ALA A 394 -8.37 22.46 -13.67
N ALA A 395 -9.53 22.81 -14.21
CA ALA A 395 -9.92 24.21 -14.41
C ALA A 395 -10.07 24.98 -13.09
N ALA A 396 -10.62 24.34 -12.05
CA ALA A 396 -10.80 24.96 -10.75
C ALA A 396 -9.49 25.21 -9.98
N LEU A 397 -8.41 24.51 -10.35
CA LEU A 397 -7.11 24.54 -9.68
C LEU A 397 -6.03 25.29 -10.51
N VAL A 398 -6.41 26.01 -11.58
CA VAL A 398 -5.47 26.64 -12.52
C VAL A 398 -4.50 27.61 -11.83
N ASP A 399 -4.97 28.36 -10.85
CA ASP A 399 -4.19 29.37 -10.11
C ASP A 399 -3.22 28.77 -9.09
N GLN A 400 -3.34 27.48 -8.76
CA GLN A 400 -2.47 26.83 -7.80
C GLN A 400 -1.10 26.50 -8.39
N ASP A 401 -0.10 26.34 -7.51
CA ASP A 401 1.18 25.77 -7.94
C ASP A 401 0.97 24.38 -8.56
N ILE A 402 1.81 24.01 -9.54
CA ILE A 402 1.65 22.74 -10.27
C ILE A 402 1.78 21.52 -9.35
N ASP A 403 2.57 21.60 -8.29
CA ASP A 403 2.70 20.50 -7.32
C ASP A 403 1.42 20.39 -6.48
N GLU A 404 0.85 21.51 -6.01
CA GLU A 404 -0.43 21.56 -5.30
C GLU A 404 -1.58 21.08 -6.19
N LEU A 405 -1.65 21.55 -7.44
CA LEU A 405 -2.62 21.09 -8.43
C LEU A 405 -2.56 19.58 -8.61
N SER A 406 -1.35 19.03 -8.76
CA SER A 406 -1.16 17.59 -8.95
C SER A 406 -1.57 16.78 -7.71
N ASP A 407 -1.25 17.26 -6.51
CA ASP A 407 -1.66 16.62 -5.25
C ASP A 407 -3.17 16.66 -5.03
N GLU A 408 -3.82 17.80 -5.32
CA GLU A 408 -5.29 17.94 -5.21
C GLU A 408 -6.03 17.10 -6.25
N LEU A 409 -5.54 16.99 -7.49
CA LEU A 409 -6.10 16.10 -8.50
C LEU A 409 -6.01 14.63 -8.04
N MET A 410 -4.86 14.21 -7.51
CA MET A 410 -4.71 12.86 -6.96
C MET A 410 -5.66 12.63 -5.79
N ASN A 411 -5.72 13.53 -4.81
CA ASN A 411 -6.57 13.38 -3.62
C ASN A 411 -8.07 13.39 -3.97
N GLY A 412 -8.48 14.25 -4.89
CA GLY A 412 -9.89 14.42 -5.26
C GLY A 412 -10.43 13.33 -6.19
N LEU A 413 -9.57 12.68 -6.99
CA LEU A 413 -9.98 11.73 -8.02
C LEU A 413 -9.68 10.27 -7.68
N VAL A 414 -8.68 9.98 -6.85
CA VAL A 414 -8.24 8.60 -6.50
C VAL A 414 -9.23 7.85 -5.60
N ALA A 415 -10.15 8.54 -4.91
CA ALA A 415 -11.11 7.88 -4.02
C ALA A 415 -11.97 6.83 -4.76
N GLY A 416 -11.69 5.54 -4.52
CA GLY A 416 -12.34 4.39 -5.19
C GLY A 416 -11.64 3.90 -6.45
N ALA A 417 -10.44 4.38 -6.77
CA ALA A 417 -9.63 3.83 -7.84
C ALA A 417 -9.22 2.37 -7.51
N HIS A 418 -9.25 1.53 -8.53
CA HIS A 418 -8.93 0.10 -8.44
C HIS A 418 -7.67 -0.26 -9.24
N ASP A 419 -7.13 0.71 -9.99
CA ASP A 419 -5.93 0.57 -10.80
C ASP A 419 -4.84 1.53 -10.34
N ASP A 420 -3.64 1.31 -10.85
CA ASP A 420 -2.53 2.24 -10.67
C ASP A 420 -2.85 3.57 -11.33
N ILE A 421 -2.25 4.64 -10.84
CA ILE A 421 -2.45 5.97 -11.38
C ILE A 421 -1.10 6.62 -11.58
N ALA A 422 -0.83 7.06 -12.80
CA ALA A 422 0.25 7.96 -13.13
C ALA A 422 -0.30 9.29 -13.63
N LEU A 423 0.28 10.39 -13.16
CA LEU A 423 0.02 11.75 -13.62
C LEU A 423 1.37 12.41 -13.89
N LEU A 424 1.52 12.98 -15.09
CA LEU A 424 2.64 13.84 -15.49
C LEU A 424 2.09 15.20 -15.89
N ALA A 425 2.54 16.24 -15.20
CA ALA A 425 2.10 17.61 -15.44
C ALA A 425 3.27 18.49 -15.85
N LEU A 426 3.04 19.34 -16.85
CA LEU A 426 3.96 20.36 -17.31
C LEU A 426 3.26 21.72 -17.25
N ARG A 427 3.90 22.75 -16.70
CA ARG A 427 3.44 24.15 -16.75
C ARG A 427 4.46 25.01 -17.47
N LEU A 428 3.97 25.81 -18.43
CA LEU A 428 4.76 26.80 -19.14
C LEU A 428 4.93 28.07 -18.31
N PRO A 429 6.02 28.82 -18.52
CA PRO A 429 6.18 30.14 -17.89
C PRO A 429 5.09 31.10 -18.38
N GLN A 430 4.70 32.01 -17.50
CA GLN A 430 3.98 33.22 -17.87
C GLN A 430 4.99 34.31 -18.19
N SER A 431 4.80 35.05 -19.26
CA SER A 431 5.59 36.26 -19.47
C SER A 431 5.21 37.26 -18.38
N ASP A 432 6.18 37.74 -17.63
CA ASP A 432 6.00 38.88 -16.75
C ASP A 432 5.62 40.11 -17.64
N GLU A 433 4.31 40.35 -17.85
CA GLU A 433 3.86 41.61 -18.37
C GLU A 433 4.20 42.73 -17.36
N GLY A 434 5.29 43.43 -17.64
CA GLY A 434 5.44 44.77 -17.12
C GLY A 434 6.37 45.01 -15.95
N VAL A 435 7.67 44.89 -16.18
CA VAL A 435 8.58 45.93 -15.67
C VAL A 435 9.15 46.62 -16.91
N SER A 436 8.40 47.57 -17.45
CA SER A 436 8.99 48.60 -18.31
C SER A 436 9.95 49.44 -17.49
N PRO A 437 11.15 49.74 -18.02
CA PRO A 437 12.20 50.49 -17.36
C PRO A 437 11.81 51.92 -17.01
#